data_cd0dbe9692e4af4d84220c5babc4034c
#
_entry.id   cd0dbe9692e4af4d84220c5babc4034c
#
_cell.length_a   1.000
_cell.length_b   1.000
_cell.length_c   1.000
_cell.angle_alpha   90.00
_cell.angle_beta   90.00
_cell.angle_gamma   90.00
#
_symmetry.space_group_name_H-M   'P 1'
#
loop_
_entity.id
_entity.type
_entity.pdbx_description
1 polymer ?
#
loop_
_entity_poly.entity_id
_entity_poly.type
_entity_poly.pdbx_seq_one_letter_code
_entity_poly.pdbx_strand_id
1 'polypeptide(L)'
;HYPLAQSAAEIEAGIETMLRDFYYNEVPAKPGAAALLAALAAKGIPMAAATSSPRGHVTHALQRLGLLGYFAQIFTTGEIGVSKHEPTIYLLAAQALGSAPGETIVFEDSLYALKTAKAAGFYTVGVYDADGENDQAGLKAAADLYVKELGEAAGRW
;
A
#
# COMPACT_ATOMS: atom_id res chain seq x y z
N HIS A 1 -21.50 7.59 30.43
CA HIS A 1 -21.62 6.22 29.91
C HIS A 1 -22.81 6.15 28.98
N TYR A 2 -22.60 6.17 27.68
CA TYR A 2 -23.63 5.78 26.73
C TYR A 2 -23.51 4.27 26.54
N PRO A 3 -24.51 3.47 26.92
CA PRO A 3 -24.49 2.05 26.63
C PRO A 3 -24.61 1.87 25.11
N LEU A 4 -23.57 1.31 24.49
CA LEU A 4 -23.70 0.84 23.12
C LEU A 4 -24.71 -0.29 23.11
N ALA A 5 -25.70 -0.20 22.21
CA ALA A 5 -26.75 -1.23 22.07
C ALA A 5 -26.22 -2.54 21.50
N GLN A 6 -24.97 -2.55 20.99
CA GLN A 6 -24.31 -3.67 20.34
C GLN A 6 -23.10 -4.14 21.16
N SER A 7 -22.87 -5.43 21.18
CA SER A 7 -21.66 -6.02 21.74
C SER A 7 -20.42 -5.69 20.87
N ALA A 8 -19.22 -5.77 21.46
CA ALA A 8 -17.98 -5.57 20.72
C ALA A 8 -17.89 -6.52 19.51
N ALA A 9 -18.29 -7.77 19.66
CA ALA A 9 -18.28 -8.76 18.58
C ALA A 9 -19.22 -8.39 17.42
N GLU A 10 -20.41 -7.83 17.72
CA GLU A 10 -21.35 -7.37 16.68
C GLU A 10 -20.81 -6.15 15.95
N ILE A 11 -20.13 -5.24 16.65
CA ILE A 11 -19.47 -4.07 16.05
C ILE A 11 -18.33 -4.52 15.14
N GLU A 12 -17.47 -5.41 15.61
CA GLU A 12 -16.35 -5.98 14.82
C GLU A 12 -16.86 -6.67 13.54
N ALA A 13 -17.87 -7.53 13.66
CA ALA A 13 -18.47 -8.21 12.51
C ALA A 13 -19.09 -7.22 11.52
N GLY A 14 -19.71 -6.16 12.00
CA GLY A 14 -20.28 -5.08 11.18
C GLY A 14 -19.19 -4.32 10.41
N ILE A 15 -18.09 -3.97 11.08
CA ILE A 15 -16.94 -3.29 10.46
C ILE A 15 -16.32 -4.20 9.39
N GLU A 16 -16.08 -5.47 9.69
CA GLU A 16 -15.52 -6.41 8.73
C GLU A 16 -16.40 -6.56 7.48
N THR A 17 -17.71 -6.67 7.67
CA THR A 17 -18.66 -6.74 6.55
C THR A 17 -18.60 -5.48 5.70
N MET A 18 -18.61 -4.30 6.30
CA MET A 18 -18.54 -3.02 5.61
C MET A 18 -17.20 -2.88 4.84
N LEU A 19 -16.09 -3.22 5.46
CA LEU A 19 -14.77 -3.19 4.80
C LEU A 19 -14.71 -4.16 3.63
N ARG A 20 -15.20 -5.39 3.81
CA ARG A 20 -15.27 -6.37 2.72
C ARG A 20 -16.09 -5.83 1.57
N ASP A 21 -17.29 -5.32 1.81
CA ASP A 21 -18.19 -4.84 0.77
C ASP A 21 -17.56 -3.65 0.03
N PHE A 22 -16.88 -2.76 0.73
CA PHE A 22 -16.12 -1.65 0.14
C PHE A 22 -15.00 -2.14 -0.79
N TYR A 23 -14.14 -3.06 -0.32
CA TYR A 23 -13.06 -3.61 -1.15
C TYR A 23 -13.58 -4.39 -2.35
N TYR A 24 -14.67 -5.13 -2.17
CA TYR A 24 -15.22 -5.99 -3.22
C TYR A 24 -15.95 -5.22 -4.31
N ASN A 25 -16.60 -4.12 -3.97
CA ASN A 25 -17.52 -3.46 -4.89
C ASN A 25 -17.16 -2.01 -5.21
N GLU A 26 -16.49 -1.28 -4.31
CA GLU A 26 -16.45 0.18 -4.37
C GLU A 26 -15.03 0.77 -4.49
N VAL A 27 -14.05 0.28 -3.70
CA VAL A 27 -12.74 0.92 -3.59
C VAL A 27 -12.13 1.21 -4.97
N PRO A 28 -11.81 2.49 -5.28
CA PRO A 28 -11.16 2.84 -6.54
C PRO A 28 -9.66 2.59 -6.48
N ALA A 29 -9.03 2.55 -7.64
CA ALA A 29 -7.58 2.69 -7.71
C ALA A 29 -7.19 4.15 -7.46
N LYS A 30 -6.04 4.39 -6.82
CA LYS A 30 -5.47 5.75 -6.73
C LYS A 30 -5.23 6.31 -8.13
N PRO A 31 -5.41 7.63 -8.34
CA PRO A 31 -5.19 8.27 -9.63
C PRO A 31 -3.82 7.93 -10.23
N GLY A 32 -3.81 7.52 -11.49
CA GLY A 32 -2.60 7.16 -12.22
C GLY A 32 -2.00 5.78 -11.90
N ALA A 33 -2.62 4.98 -11.01
CA ALA A 33 -2.09 3.66 -10.64
C ALA A 33 -1.92 2.73 -11.83
N ALA A 34 -2.93 2.59 -12.68
CA ALA A 34 -2.86 1.72 -13.85
C ALA A 34 -1.75 2.16 -14.83
N ALA A 35 -1.59 3.47 -15.04
CA ALA A 35 -0.56 4.02 -15.92
C ALA A 35 0.86 3.75 -15.37
N LEU A 36 1.08 3.93 -14.07
CA LEU A 36 2.34 3.62 -13.41
C LEU A 36 2.68 2.14 -13.53
N LEU A 37 1.75 1.27 -13.14
CA LEU A 37 1.98 -0.19 -13.16
C LEU A 37 2.27 -0.69 -14.58
N ALA A 38 1.54 -0.21 -15.58
CA ALA A 38 1.79 -0.55 -16.98
C ALA A 38 3.15 -0.07 -17.47
N ALA A 39 3.57 1.14 -17.10
CA ALA A 39 4.86 1.70 -17.48
C ALA A 39 6.03 0.91 -16.85
N LEU A 40 5.93 0.52 -15.59
CA LEU A 40 6.93 -0.29 -14.91
C LEU A 40 7.00 -1.71 -15.49
N ALA A 41 5.84 -2.32 -15.76
CA ALA A 41 5.77 -3.65 -16.39
C ALA A 41 6.40 -3.66 -17.79
N ALA A 42 6.16 -2.61 -18.61
CA ALA A 42 6.75 -2.47 -19.93
C ALA A 42 8.29 -2.40 -19.90
N LYS A 43 8.87 -1.97 -18.78
CA LYS A 43 10.32 -1.94 -18.55
C LYS A 43 10.85 -3.23 -17.89
N GLY A 44 9.99 -4.21 -17.62
CA GLY A 44 10.35 -5.45 -16.95
C GLY A 44 10.67 -5.29 -15.47
N ILE A 45 10.23 -4.21 -14.84
CA ILE A 45 10.45 -3.96 -13.40
C ILE A 45 9.46 -4.81 -12.60
N PRO A 46 9.93 -5.76 -11.76
CA PRO A 46 9.05 -6.59 -10.96
C PRO A 46 8.44 -5.79 -9.82
N MET A 47 7.19 -6.11 -9.47
CA MET A 47 6.42 -5.39 -8.47
C MET A 47 5.80 -6.33 -7.45
N ALA A 48 5.71 -5.89 -6.19
CA ALA A 48 5.00 -6.57 -5.12
C ALA A 48 4.10 -5.58 -4.38
N ALA A 49 3.00 -6.06 -3.84
CA ALA A 49 2.14 -5.27 -2.97
C ALA A 49 2.43 -5.59 -1.50
N ALA A 50 2.60 -4.56 -0.67
CA ALA A 50 2.79 -4.63 0.77
C ALA A 50 1.67 -3.86 1.46
N THR A 51 0.78 -4.55 2.18
CA THR A 51 -0.45 -3.96 2.69
C THR A 51 -0.77 -4.35 4.13
N SER A 52 -1.48 -3.48 4.85
CA SER A 52 -2.07 -3.80 6.15
C SER A 52 -3.49 -4.39 6.03
N SER A 53 -4.07 -4.38 4.83
CA SER A 53 -5.39 -4.94 4.57
C SER A 53 -5.35 -6.46 4.45
N PRO A 54 -6.43 -7.17 4.80
CA PRO A 54 -6.52 -8.62 4.62
C PRO A 54 -6.30 -9.03 3.16
N ARG A 55 -5.57 -10.13 2.95
CA ARG A 55 -5.24 -10.66 1.61
C ARG A 55 -6.46 -10.79 0.70
N GLY A 56 -7.56 -11.36 1.21
CA GLY A 56 -8.78 -11.55 0.43
C GLY A 56 -9.36 -10.25 -0.11
N HIS A 57 -9.37 -9.21 0.72
CA HIS A 57 -9.88 -7.89 0.34
C HIS A 57 -9.03 -7.27 -0.78
N VAL A 58 -7.72 -7.21 -0.58
CA VAL A 58 -6.79 -6.62 -1.55
C VAL A 58 -6.79 -7.40 -2.87
N THR A 59 -6.73 -8.73 -2.81
CA THR A 59 -6.73 -9.57 -4.01
C THR A 59 -7.99 -9.35 -4.83
N HIS A 60 -9.16 -9.31 -4.17
CA HIS A 60 -10.44 -9.09 -4.86
C HIS A 60 -10.51 -7.70 -5.51
N ALA A 61 -10.11 -6.65 -4.77
CA ALA A 61 -10.08 -5.30 -5.31
C ALA A 61 -9.14 -5.17 -6.51
N LEU A 62 -7.91 -5.68 -6.40
CA LEU A 62 -6.93 -5.65 -7.50
C LEU A 62 -7.42 -6.45 -8.71
N GLN A 63 -8.10 -7.57 -8.51
CA GLN A 63 -8.69 -8.35 -9.59
C GLN A 63 -9.81 -7.59 -10.29
N ARG A 64 -10.74 -7.00 -9.52
CA ARG A 64 -11.85 -6.18 -10.06
C ARG A 64 -11.34 -4.98 -10.84
N LEU A 65 -10.25 -4.36 -10.38
CA LEU A 65 -9.63 -3.21 -11.03
C LEU A 65 -8.73 -3.59 -12.22
N GLY A 66 -8.52 -4.90 -12.50
CA GLY A 66 -7.62 -5.36 -13.55
C GLY A 66 -6.14 -5.16 -13.26
N LEU A 67 -5.77 -4.96 -11.97
CA LEU A 67 -4.40 -4.63 -11.56
C LEU A 67 -3.63 -5.80 -10.93
N LEU A 68 -4.30 -6.89 -10.59
CA LEU A 68 -3.68 -8.01 -9.88
C LEU A 68 -2.48 -8.61 -10.63
N GLY A 69 -2.58 -8.72 -11.94
CA GLY A 69 -1.54 -9.33 -12.79
C GLY A 69 -0.21 -8.56 -12.85
N TYR A 70 -0.16 -7.33 -12.37
CA TYR A 70 1.10 -6.57 -12.28
C TYR A 70 1.98 -6.97 -11.10
N PHE A 71 1.42 -7.61 -10.08
CA PHE A 71 2.13 -7.94 -8.86
C PHE A 71 2.57 -9.41 -8.87
N ALA A 72 3.87 -9.64 -8.72
CA ALA A 72 4.44 -10.97 -8.56
C ALA A 72 3.97 -11.63 -7.26
N GLN A 73 3.85 -10.85 -6.19
CA GLN A 73 3.40 -11.29 -4.87
C GLN A 73 2.66 -10.18 -4.11
N ILE A 74 1.84 -10.59 -3.15
CA ILE A 74 1.18 -9.73 -2.18
C ILE A 74 1.66 -10.15 -0.79
N PHE A 75 2.10 -9.18 0.01
CA PHE A 75 2.46 -9.36 1.42
C PHE A 75 1.48 -8.61 2.29
N THR A 76 1.03 -9.24 3.37
CA THR A 76 0.12 -8.60 4.32
C THR A 76 0.71 -8.61 5.72
N THR A 77 0.53 -7.51 6.47
CA THR A 77 0.99 -7.41 7.85
C THR A 77 0.33 -8.45 8.75
N GLY A 78 -0.93 -8.82 8.46
CA GLY A 78 -1.66 -9.83 9.23
C GLY A 78 -1.05 -11.23 9.12
N GLU A 79 -0.53 -11.61 7.94
CA GLU A 79 0.14 -12.91 7.76
C GLU A 79 1.56 -12.93 8.32
N ILE A 80 2.25 -11.79 8.29
CA ILE A 80 3.62 -11.65 8.79
C ILE A 80 3.63 -11.51 10.32
N GLY A 81 2.56 -10.97 10.91
CA GLY A 81 2.41 -10.77 12.33
C GLY A 81 3.06 -9.49 12.88
N VAL A 82 3.53 -8.58 12.00
CA VAL A 82 4.10 -7.28 12.38
C VAL A 82 3.50 -6.16 11.53
N SER A 83 3.39 -4.97 12.14
CA SER A 83 2.88 -3.79 11.44
C SER A 83 3.97 -3.09 10.62
N LYS A 84 3.58 -2.11 9.81
CA LYS A 84 4.51 -1.27 9.04
C LYS A 84 5.34 -0.28 9.90
N HIS A 85 5.23 -0.34 11.23
CA HIS A 85 6.19 0.28 12.13
C HIS A 85 7.55 -0.44 12.12
N GLU A 86 7.57 -1.69 11.61
CA GLU A 86 8.78 -2.45 11.39
C GLU A 86 9.00 -2.66 9.87
N PRO A 87 10.25 -2.70 9.39
CA PRO A 87 10.55 -2.79 7.96
C PRO A 87 10.33 -4.17 7.36
N THR A 88 9.94 -5.15 8.16
CA THR A 88 9.89 -6.57 7.80
C THR A 88 9.12 -6.83 6.49
N ILE A 89 7.94 -6.21 6.33
CA ILE A 89 7.13 -6.41 5.12
C ILE A 89 7.84 -5.92 3.84
N TYR A 90 8.56 -4.80 3.92
CA TYR A 90 9.31 -4.24 2.79
C TYR A 90 10.53 -5.07 2.45
N LEU A 91 11.25 -5.55 3.48
CA LEU A 91 12.42 -6.42 3.31
C LEU A 91 12.03 -7.75 2.66
N LEU A 92 10.93 -8.37 3.10
CA LEU A 92 10.41 -9.60 2.49
C LEU A 92 9.97 -9.37 1.05
N ALA A 93 9.32 -8.25 0.75
CA ALA A 93 8.92 -7.91 -0.61
C ALA A 93 10.14 -7.72 -1.53
N ALA A 94 11.14 -6.95 -1.11
CA ALA A 94 12.37 -6.76 -1.86
C ALA A 94 13.11 -8.08 -2.11
N GLN A 95 13.24 -8.92 -1.08
CA GLN A 95 13.85 -10.25 -1.18
C GLN A 95 13.12 -11.13 -2.22
N ALA A 96 11.80 -11.15 -2.20
CA ALA A 96 11.00 -11.92 -3.15
C ALA A 96 11.11 -11.41 -4.59
N LEU A 97 11.39 -10.12 -4.78
CA LEU A 97 11.67 -9.51 -6.08
C LEU A 97 13.13 -9.70 -6.52
N GLY A 98 13.98 -10.27 -5.67
CA GLY A 98 15.40 -10.48 -5.95
C GLY A 98 16.22 -9.19 -5.92
N SER A 99 15.81 -8.17 -5.16
CA SER A 99 16.47 -6.87 -5.06
C SER A 99 16.87 -6.51 -3.63
N ALA A 100 17.90 -5.66 -3.48
CA ALA A 100 18.29 -5.08 -2.20
C ALA A 100 17.44 -3.83 -1.87
N PRO A 101 17.36 -3.39 -0.59
CA PRO A 101 16.64 -2.18 -0.24
C PRO A 101 17.07 -0.96 -1.07
N GLY A 102 18.35 -0.72 -1.27
CA GLY A 102 18.87 0.41 -2.05
C GLY A 102 18.55 0.35 -3.56
N GLU A 103 18.06 -0.78 -4.05
CA GLU A 103 17.65 -1.00 -5.44
C GLU A 103 16.13 -1.06 -5.57
N THR A 104 15.41 -0.90 -4.47
CA THR A 104 13.96 -1.06 -4.40
C THR A 104 13.29 0.28 -4.07
N ILE A 105 12.22 0.57 -4.77
CA ILE A 105 11.40 1.76 -4.55
C ILE A 105 10.15 1.36 -3.77
N VAL A 106 9.86 2.08 -2.69
CA VAL A 106 8.64 1.91 -1.89
C VAL A 106 7.74 3.12 -2.09
N PHE A 107 6.51 2.87 -2.54
CA PHE A 107 5.43 3.87 -2.62
C PHE A 107 4.58 3.75 -1.37
N GLU A 108 4.44 4.83 -0.63
CA GLU A 108 3.67 4.89 0.62
C GLU A 108 2.89 6.20 0.74
N ASP A 109 1.70 6.10 1.30
CA ASP A 109 0.82 7.23 1.60
C ASP A 109 0.77 7.56 3.10
N SER A 110 1.32 6.72 3.96
CA SER A 110 1.42 6.92 5.40
C SER A 110 2.81 7.37 5.81
N LEU A 111 2.90 8.47 6.57
CA LEU A 111 4.17 9.05 7.01
C LEU A 111 5.01 8.08 7.85
N TYR A 112 4.39 7.36 8.80
CA TYR A 112 5.12 6.41 9.65
C TYR A 112 5.70 5.25 8.83
N ALA A 113 4.93 4.71 7.91
CA ALA A 113 5.31 3.60 7.05
C ALA A 113 6.43 4.01 6.07
N LEU A 114 6.33 5.20 5.50
CA LEU A 114 7.36 5.78 4.64
C LEU A 114 8.68 5.96 5.40
N LYS A 115 8.63 6.52 6.62
CA LYS A 115 9.83 6.69 7.48
C LYS A 115 10.48 5.35 7.81
N THR A 116 9.68 4.31 8.08
CA THR A 116 10.16 2.96 8.34
C THR A 116 10.89 2.39 7.12
N ALA A 117 10.31 2.49 5.93
CA ALA A 117 10.95 2.03 4.69
C ALA A 117 12.26 2.81 4.42
N LYS A 118 12.23 4.14 4.56
CA LYS A 118 13.42 4.98 4.36
C LYS A 118 14.56 4.64 5.33
N ALA A 119 14.24 4.43 6.60
CA ALA A 119 15.23 4.03 7.61
C ALA A 119 15.86 2.66 7.31
N ALA A 120 15.14 1.78 6.61
CA ALA A 120 15.65 0.49 6.14
C ALA A 120 16.44 0.56 4.82
N GLY A 121 16.65 1.75 4.27
CA GLY A 121 17.49 1.99 3.10
C GLY A 121 16.78 1.94 1.74
N PHE A 122 15.45 1.94 1.73
CA PHE A 122 14.67 2.01 0.49
C PHE A 122 14.63 3.44 -0.08
N TYR A 123 14.56 3.56 -1.41
CA TYR A 123 14.14 4.80 -2.04
C TYR A 123 12.63 4.96 -1.86
N THR A 124 12.18 6.10 -1.35
CA THR A 124 10.78 6.29 -0.96
C THR A 124 10.05 7.31 -1.80
N VAL A 125 8.85 6.94 -2.26
CA VAL A 125 7.92 7.83 -2.93
C VAL A 125 6.71 8.05 -2.04
N GLY A 126 6.56 9.26 -1.52
CA GLY A 126 5.36 9.67 -0.80
C GLY A 126 4.21 9.94 -1.77
N VAL A 127 3.09 9.32 -1.55
CA VAL A 127 1.90 9.44 -2.39
C VAL A 127 0.82 10.19 -1.63
N TYR A 128 0.29 11.26 -2.23
CA TYR A 128 -0.81 12.02 -1.63
C TYR A 128 -2.03 11.14 -1.36
N ASP A 129 -2.60 11.29 -0.18
CA ASP A 129 -3.89 10.72 0.18
C ASP A 129 -4.65 11.72 1.05
N ALA A 130 -5.80 12.21 0.56
CA ALA A 130 -6.61 13.20 1.26
C ALA A 130 -7.23 12.65 2.56
N ASP A 131 -7.49 11.34 2.59
CA ASP A 131 -8.27 10.70 3.65
C ASP A 131 -7.39 9.84 4.60
N GLY A 132 -6.17 9.49 4.17
CA GLY A 132 -5.31 8.54 4.87
C GLY A 132 -4.22 9.15 5.74
N GLU A 133 -3.66 10.30 5.35
CA GLU A 133 -2.55 10.94 6.08
C GLU A 133 -2.87 12.42 6.37
N ASN A 134 -2.90 12.76 7.64
CA ASN A 134 -3.16 14.14 8.09
C ASN A 134 -1.93 15.05 7.96
N ASP A 135 -0.71 14.50 8.08
CA ASP A 135 0.53 15.24 7.94
C ASP A 135 1.15 15.11 6.54
N GLN A 136 0.44 15.64 5.54
CA GLN A 136 0.94 15.66 4.16
C GLN A 136 2.24 16.45 4.00
N ALA A 137 2.46 17.47 4.80
CA ALA A 137 3.71 18.25 4.79
C ALA A 137 4.87 17.40 5.30
N GLY A 138 4.67 16.63 6.37
CA GLY A 138 5.67 15.71 6.90
C GLY A 138 5.95 14.56 5.92
N LEU A 139 4.92 14.00 5.29
CA LEU A 139 5.09 12.96 4.26
C LEU A 139 5.93 13.46 3.10
N LYS A 140 5.63 14.65 2.59
CA LYS A 140 6.39 15.31 1.52
C LYS A 140 7.84 15.58 1.91
N ALA A 141 8.08 16.05 3.14
CA ALA A 141 9.42 16.36 3.63
C ALA A 141 10.26 15.10 3.88
N ALA A 142 9.64 13.99 4.26
CA ALA A 142 10.33 12.73 4.55
C ALA A 142 10.66 11.91 3.29
N ALA A 143 9.85 12.01 2.23
CA ALA A 143 10.02 11.25 1.00
C ALA A 143 11.23 11.70 0.17
N ASP A 144 11.82 10.77 -0.59
CA ASP A 144 12.84 11.10 -1.60
C ASP A 144 12.18 11.73 -2.83
N LEU A 145 10.95 11.30 -3.13
CA LEU A 145 10.08 11.88 -4.14
C LEU A 145 8.66 11.98 -3.55
N TYR A 146 7.94 13.03 -3.86
CA TYR A 146 6.52 13.16 -3.50
C TYR A 146 5.69 13.40 -4.76
N VAL A 147 4.59 12.65 -4.90
CA VAL A 147 3.66 12.76 -6.02
C VAL A 147 2.23 12.93 -5.50
N LYS A 148 1.43 13.70 -6.22
CA LYS A 148 -0.01 13.80 -5.96
C LYS A 148 -0.79 12.68 -6.62
N GLU A 149 -0.34 12.26 -7.79
CA GLU A 149 -0.92 11.15 -8.53
C GLU A 149 0.20 10.17 -8.93
N LEU A 150 -0.09 8.88 -8.86
CA LEU A 150 0.90 7.84 -9.20
C LEU A 150 1.41 7.95 -10.65
N GLY A 151 0.57 8.45 -11.56
CA GLY A 151 0.95 8.67 -12.95
C GLY A 151 2.12 9.64 -13.15
N GLU A 152 2.37 10.56 -12.22
CA GLU A 152 3.51 11.49 -12.27
C GLU A 152 4.86 10.77 -12.18
N ALA A 153 4.86 9.56 -11.63
CA ALA A 153 6.04 8.72 -11.48
C ALA A 153 6.30 7.80 -12.70
N ALA A 154 5.34 7.62 -13.60
CA ALA A 154 5.37 6.61 -14.67
C ALA A 154 6.56 6.73 -15.65
N GLY A 155 7.14 7.92 -15.81
CA GLY A 155 8.26 8.17 -16.72
C GLY A 155 9.64 8.32 -16.05
N ARG A 156 9.76 8.04 -14.74
CA ARG A 156 10.98 8.38 -13.98
C ARG A 156 12.02 7.27 -13.94
N TRP A 157 11.65 6.03 -14.14
CA TRP A 157 12.53 4.85 -14.09
C TRP A 157 12.52 4.02 -15.36
#